data_6981cb2d0cc9582c200dd8b964d0005a
#
_entry.id   6981cb2d0cc9582c200dd8b964d0005a
#
_cell.length_a   1.000
_cell.length_b   1.000
_cell.length_c   1.000
_cell.angle_alpha   90.00
_cell.angle_beta   90.00
_cell.angle_gamma   90.00
#
_symmetry.space_group_name_H-M   'P 1'
#
loop_
_entity.id
_entity.type
_entity.pdbx_description
1 polymer ?
#
loop_
_entity_poly.entity_id
_entity_poly.type
_entity_poly.pdbx_seq_one_letter_code
_entity_poly.pdbx_strand_id
1 'polypeptide(L)'
;MKISYAIPVCNEDEELDRLLTQLIEHKRDQDEIVVQCDKGNTTSKVYAVLDKHDRFIKVVQFPLKGDFASFKNNLKKNCTGDWIFQIDADEYLDVRFLKQVHEVLQDNPTVDLFLVPRINKVNGLTEEHVQKWGWRVDNHGYVNFPDYQTRILQNSPKINWVSKVHEVLTGHTNYTMLPAQEEYCLVHIKSIERQERQNNFYNTL
;
A
#
# COMPACT_ATOMS: atom_id res chain seq x y z
N MET A 1 5.92 -8.12 19.32
CA MET A 1 5.54 -8.12 17.89
C MET A 1 5.69 -6.71 17.35
N LYS A 2 6.52 -6.55 16.33
CA LYS A 2 6.86 -5.29 15.65
C LYS A 2 6.27 -5.30 14.24
N ILE A 3 5.73 -4.17 13.79
CA ILE A 3 5.24 -3.98 12.41
C ILE A 3 6.21 -3.05 11.66
N SER A 4 6.56 -3.42 10.43
CA SER A 4 7.17 -2.52 9.46
C SER A 4 6.09 -2.00 8.51
N TYR A 5 5.80 -0.70 8.57
CA TYR A 5 4.98 -0.02 7.56
C TYR A 5 5.87 0.24 6.35
N ALA A 6 5.60 -0.47 5.25
CA ALA A 6 6.43 -0.53 4.07
C ALA A 6 5.78 0.25 2.92
N ILE A 7 6.41 1.35 2.48
CA ILE A 7 5.80 2.32 1.57
C ILE A 7 6.64 2.43 0.29
N PRO A 8 6.17 1.95 -0.86
CA PRO A 8 6.75 2.28 -2.15
C PRO A 8 6.29 3.67 -2.61
N VAL A 9 7.19 4.48 -3.18
CA VAL A 9 6.88 5.84 -3.64
C VAL A 9 7.68 6.24 -4.88
N CYS A 10 7.08 7.09 -5.72
CA CYS A 10 7.73 7.67 -6.90
C CYS A 10 7.48 9.18 -7.02
N ASN A 11 6.23 9.63 -7.08
CA ASN A 11 5.84 11.01 -7.34
C ASN A 11 4.63 11.51 -6.51
N GLU A 12 4.26 10.77 -5.48
CA GLU A 12 3.11 11.00 -4.59
C GLU A 12 3.53 11.86 -3.38
N ASP A 13 3.98 13.09 -3.59
CA ASP A 13 4.55 13.93 -2.53
C ASP A 13 3.51 14.35 -1.47
N GLU A 14 2.35 14.85 -1.88
CA GLU A 14 1.30 15.30 -0.94
C GLU A 14 0.66 14.12 -0.19
N GLU A 15 0.38 13.03 -0.90
CA GLU A 15 -0.20 11.83 -0.33
C GLU A 15 0.78 11.15 0.64
N LEU A 16 2.06 11.07 0.27
CA LEU A 16 3.12 10.54 1.14
C LEU A 16 3.25 11.36 2.43
N ASP A 17 3.26 12.69 2.34
CA ASP A 17 3.37 13.56 3.54
C ASP A 17 2.21 13.31 4.51
N ARG A 18 0.99 13.18 3.98
CA ARG A 18 -0.20 12.85 4.78
C ARG A 18 -0.07 11.46 5.43
N LEU A 19 0.32 10.43 4.66
CA LEU A 19 0.47 9.07 5.15
C LEU A 19 1.55 8.99 6.24
N LEU A 20 2.73 9.59 6.00
CA LEU A 20 3.81 9.61 6.98
C LEU A 20 3.41 10.33 8.26
N THR A 21 2.76 11.48 8.16
CA THR A 21 2.25 12.22 9.34
C THR A 21 1.32 11.34 10.16
N GLN A 22 0.36 10.67 9.52
CA GLN A 22 -0.58 9.76 10.20
C GLN A 22 0.13 8.58 10.87
N LEU A 23 1.06 7.93 10.19
CA LEU A 23 1.78 6.78 10.73
C LEU A 23 2.69 7.19 11.90
N ILE A 24 3.40 8.30 11.80
CA ILE A 24 4.29 8.81 12.85
C ILE A 24 3.49 9.13 14.12
N GLU A 25 2.30 9.72 13.98
CA GLU A 25 1.44 10.09 15.11
C GLU A 25 0.80 8.87 15.80
N HIS A 26 0.50 7.81 15.06
CA HIS A 26 -0.38 6.75 15.58
C HIS A 26 0.24 5.35 15.65
N LYS A 27 1.39 5.08 15.01
CA LYS A 27 2.09 3.80 15.17
C LYS A 27 2.63 3.63 16.60
N ARG A 28 2.90 2.41 17.01
CA ARG A 28 3.62 2.15 18.26
C ARG A 28 5.10 2.52 18.13
N ASP A 29 5.76 2.90 19.21
CA ASP A 29 7.18 3.31 19.22
C ASP A 29 8.12 2.23 18.67
N GLN A 30 7.81 0.97 18.91
CA GLN A 30 8.60 -0.17 18.43
C GLN A 30 8.44 -0.45 16.94
N ASP A 31 7.39 0.05 16.32
CA ASP A 31 7.14 -0.13 14.89
C ASP A 31 8.01 0.82 14.06
N GLU A 32 8.32 0.42 12.85
CA GLU A 32 9.13 1.20 11.94
C GLU A 32 8.36 1.58 10.67
N ILE A 33 8.83 2.65 10.03
CA ILE A 33 8.38 3.06 8.70
C ILE A 33 9.56 2.93 7.74
N VAL A 34 9.39 2.18 6.66
CA VAL A 34 10.40 1.99 5.61
C VAL A 34 9.83 2.50 4.30
N VAL A 35 10.43 3.55 3.75
CA VAL A 35 10.03 4.15 2.48
C VAL A 35 11.02 3.78 1.40
N GLN A 36 10.55 3.21 0.29
CA GLN A 36 11.40 2.87 -0.85
C GLN A 36 11.06 3.74 -2.05
N CYS A 37 12.06 4.51 -2.48
CA CYS A 37 11.99 5.35 -3.67
C CYS A 37 12.33 4.56 -4.94
N ASP A 38 11.62 4.83 -6.04
CA ASP A 38 12.03 4.38 -7.37
C ASP A 38 13.25 5.17 -7.82
N LYS A 39 14.43 4.55 -7.71
CA LYS A 39 15.72 5.17 -7.99
C LYS A 39 15.80 5.69 -9.43
N GLY A 40 15.96 6.99 -9.58
CA GLY A 40 16.06 7.68 -10.86
C GLY A 40 14.74 8.24 -11.38
N ASN A 41 13.58 7.86 -10.79
CA ASN A 41 12.27 8.38 -11.19
C ASN A 41 11.56 9.17 -10.07
N THR A 42 11.99 9.00 -8.81
CA THR A 42 11.41 9.73 -7.67
C THR A 42 11.67 11.23 -7.81
N THR A 43 10.62 12.02 -7.62
CA THR A 43 10.66 13.48 -7.79
C THR A 43 11.38 14.21 -6.64
N SER A 44 11.90 15.40 -6.91
CA SER A 44 12.52 16.25 -5.89
C SER A 44 11.55 16.64 -4.78
N LYS A 45 10.26 16.76 -5.07
CA LYS A 45 9.21 17.04 -4.09
C LYS A 45 9.06 15.91 -3.09
N VAL A 46 9.08 14.64 -3.55
CA VAL A 46 9.08 13.47 -2.66
C VAL A 46 10.32 13.48 -1.77
N TYR A 47 11.50 13.78 -2.30
CA TYR A 47 12.71 13.89 -1.47
C TYR A 47 12.58 14.97 -0.39
N ALA A 48 11.97 16.11 -0.69
CA ALA A 48 11.71 17.14 0.32
C ALA A 48 10.78 16.67 1.45
N VAL A 49 9.78 15.84 1.12
CA VAL A 49 8.91 15.20 2.13
C VAL A 49 9.72 14.21 2.98
N LEU A 50 10.57 13.39 2.37
CA LEU A 50 11.41 12.43 3.09
C LEU A 50 12.38 13.13 4.04
N ASP A 51 13.00 14.24 3.62
CA ASP A 51 13.88 15.06 4.46
C ASP A 51 13.14 15.67 5.65
N LYS A 52 11.87 16.08 5.47
CA LYS A 52 11.00 16.57 6.56
C LYS A 52 10.78 15.52 7.66
N HIS A 53 10.70 14.25 7.29
CA HIS A 53 10.38 13.14 8.18
C HIS A 53 11.59 12.22 8.51
N ASP A 54 12.81 12.61 8.16
CA ASP A 54 14.03 11.79 8.19
C ASP A 54 14.29 11.06 9.52
N ARG A 55 13.94 11.69 10.66
CA ARG A 55 14.13 11.14 12.01
C ARG A 55 13.23 9.95 12.35
N PHE A 56 12.15 9.77 11.59
CA PHE A 56 11.10 8.78 11.91
C PHE A 56 11.03 7.63 10.91
N ILE A 57 11.76 7.74 9.79
CA ILE A 57 11.64 6.82 8.66
C ILE A 57 13.01 6.28 8.24
N LYS A 58 13.00 5.07 7.69
CA LYS A 58 14.15 4.52 6.96
C LYS A 58 13.89 4.69 5.46
N VAL A 59 14.79 5.39 4.77
CA VAL A 59 14.69 5.58 3.31
C VAL A 59 15.59 4.58 2.58
N VAL A 60 15.04 3.93 1.56
CA VAL A 60 15.72 2.99 0.67
C VAL A 60 15.53 3.42 -0.78
N GLN A 61 16.52 3.20 -1.62
CA GLN A 61 16.43 3.45 -3.05
C GLN A 61 16.63 2.16 -3.84
N PHE A 62 15.70 1.84 -4.71
CA PHE A 62 15.81 0.70 -5.62
C PHE A 62 15.12 1.02 -6.95
N PRO A 63 15.69 0.69 -8.11
CA PRO A 63 15.06 1.01 -9.39
C PRO A 63 13.93 0.02 -9.70
N LEU A 64 12.75 0.53 -10.07
CA LEU A 64 11.60 -0.31 -10.46
C LEU A 64 11.86 -1.09 -11.74
N LYS A 65 12.32 -0.42 -12.81
CA LYS A 65 12.62 -1.04 -14.13
C LYS A 65 11.53 -1.97 -14.67
N GLY A 66 10.26 -1.67 -14.36
CA GLY A 66 9.12 -2.48 -14.77
C GLY A 66 8.99 -3.83 -14.05
N ASP A 67 9.74 -4.08 -12.99
CA ASP A 67 9.68 -5.30 -12.17
C ASP A 67 9.18 -4.98 -10.76
N PHE A 68 7.86 -5.00 -10.60
CA PHE A 68 7.18 -4.71 -9.33
C PHE A 68 7.48 -5.75 -8.25
N ALA A 69 7.62 -7.04 -8.62
CA ALA A 69 7.95 -8.08 -7.65
C ALA A 69 9.34 -7.85 -7.04
N SER A 70 10.35 -7.61 -7.85
CA SER A 70 11.70 -7.29 -7.36
C SER A 70 11.72 -6.02 -6.54
N PHE A 71 10.94 -5.00 -6.93
CA PHE A 71 10.80 -3.75 -6.19
C PHE A 71 10.21 -3.96 -4.80
N LYS A 72 9.09 -4.67 -4.69
CA LYS A 72 8.43 -5.00 -3.42
C LYS A 72 9.26 -5.95 -2.55
N ASN A 73 9.94 -6.92 -3.14
CA ASN A 73 10.85 -7.82 -2.40
C ASN A 73 12.05 -7.07 -1.83
N ASN A 74 12.60 -6.08 -2.55
CA ASN A 74 13.66 -5.24 -1.99
C ASN A 74 13.15 -4.40 -0.81
N LEU A 75 11.96 -3.83 -0.90
CA LEU A 75 11.32 -3.12 0.22
C LEU A 75 11.15 -4.04 1.42
N LYS A 76 10.56 -5.23 1.22
CA LYS A 76 10.41 -6.27 2.23
C LYS A 76 11.74 -6.63 2.90
N LYS A 77 12.82 -6.84 2.14
CA LYS A 77 14.17 -7.16 2.65
C LYS A 77 14.73 -6.10 3.60
N ASN A 78 14.28 -4.86 3.46
CA ASN A 78 14.71 -3.73 4.28
C ASN A 78 13.87 -3.53 5.54
N CYS A 79 12.80 -4.30 5.71
CA CYS A 79 11.92 -4.33 6.88
C CYS A 79 12.50 -5.26 7.95
N THR A 80 12.40 -4.86 9.23
CA THR A 80 12.91 -5.63 10.39
C THR A 80 11.80 -6.08 11.34
N GLY A 81 10.55 -5.69 11.09
CA GLY A 81 9.39 -6.11 11.87
C GLY A 81 9.07 -7.59 11.70
N ASP A 82 8.33 -8.15 12.64
CA ASP A 82 7.77 -9.50 12.56
C ASP A 82 6.71 -9.59 11.45
N TRP A 83 6.03 -8.47 11.25
CA TRP A 83 5.01 -8.27 10.23
C TRP A 83 5.36 -7.08 9.34
N ILE A 84 4.92 -7.16 8.09
CA ILE A 84 5.02 -6.07 7.13
C ILE A 84 3.60 -5.64 6.76
N PHE A 85 3.31 -4.36 6.91
CA PHE A 85 2.11 -3.74 6.38
C PHE A 85 2.51 -2.86 5.20
N GLN A 86 2.34 -3.36 3.98
CA GLN A 86 2.59 -2.59 2.78
C GLN A 86 1.43 -1.65 2.49
N ILE A 87 1.73 -0.37 2.32
CA ILE A 87 0.75 0.69 2.02
C ILE A 87 1.32 1.49 0.86
N ASP A 88 0.56 1.66 -0.21
CA ASP A 88 1.00 2.51 -1.32
C ASP A 88 0.95 3.98 -0.90
N ALA A 89 1.87 4.82 -1.40
CA ALA A 89 2.01 6.20 -0.92
C ALA A 89 0.74 7.05 -1.09
N ASP A 90 -0.15 6.68 -2.02
CA ASP A 90 -1.43 7.33 -2.28
C ASP A 90 -2.63 6.68 -1.55
N GLU A 91 -2.36 5.78 -0.62
CA GLU A 91 -3.36 5.18 0.27
C GLU A 91 -3.28 5.79 1.67
N TYR A 92 -4.37 5.77 2.42
CA TYR A 92 -4.41 6.09 3.84
C TYR A 92 -5.37 5.18 4.58
N LEU A 93 -5.28 5.19 5.91
CA LEU A 93 -5.99 4.29 6.81
C LEU A 93 -6.91 5.06 7.75
N ASP A 94 -7.93 4.38 8.27
CA ASP A 94 -8.59 4.86 9.48
C ASP A 94 -7.62 4.73 10.68
N VAL A 95 -7.55 5.77 11.51
CA VAL A 95 -6.73 5.78 12.74
C VAL A 95 -7.12 4.65 13.69
N ARG A 96 -8.40 4.24 13.70
CA ARG A 96 -8.87 3.11 14.50
C ARG A 96 -8.18 1.81 14.07
N PHE A 97 -8.01 1.59 12.76
CA PHE A 97 -7.30 0.42 12.27
C PHE A 97 -5.82 0.42 12.70
N LEU A 98 -5.13 1.55 12.60
CA LEU A 98 -3.74 1.66 13.09
C LEU A 98 -3.60 1.30 14.57
N LYS A 99 -4.59 1.64 15.39
CA LYS A 99 -4.61 1.29 16.83
C LYS A 99 -4.91 -0.19 17.07
N GLN A 100 -5.72 -0.82 16.24
CA GLN A 100 -6.22 -2.19 16.41
C GLN A 100 -5.40 -3.25 15.66
N VAL A 101 -4.61 -2.87 14.68
CA VAL A 101 -3.89 -3.83 13.81
C VAL A 101 -3.07 -4.86 14.60
N HIS A 102 -2.47 -4.46 15.70
CA HIS A 102 -1.71 -5.38 16.57
C HIS A 102 -2.60 -6.43 17.22
N GLU A 103 -3.80 -6.08 17.66
CA GLU A 103 -4.78 -7.01 18.24
C GLU A 103 -5.27 -7.98 17.17
N VAL A 104 -5.61 -7.46 15.99
CA VAL A 104 -5.98 -8.28 14.82
C VAL A 104 -4.94 -9.34 14.53
N LEU A 105 -3.65 -8.99 14.54
CA LEU A 105 -2.56 -9.93 14.30
C LEU A 105 -2.39 -10.94 15.43
N GLN A 106 -2.56 -10.53 16.70
CA GLN A 106 -2.46 -11.40 17.87
C GLN A 106 -3.61 -12.41 17.95
N ASP A 107 -4.81 -12.00 17.58
CA ASP A 107 -6.01 -12.84 17.61
C ASP A 107 -6.04 -13.89 16.48
N ASN A 108 -5.14 -13.75 15.49
CA ASN A 108 -5.04 -14.65 14.34
C ASN A 108 -3.65 -15.30 14.21
N PRO A 109 -3.17 -16.05 15.23
CA PRO A 109 -1.77 -16.51 15.29
C PRO A 109 -1.37 -17.53 14.23
N THR A 110 -2.33 -18.14 13.56
CA THR A 110 -2.10 -19.13 12.50
C THR A 110 -2.14 -18.55 11.09
N VAL A 111 -2.53 -17.27 10.96
CA VAL A 111 -2.59 -16.55 9.70
C VAL A 111 -1.22 -15.93 9.41
N ASP A 112 -0.76 -16.02 8.18
CA ASP A 112 0.50 -15.42 7.73
C ASP A 112 0.33 -14.35 6.64
N LEU A 113 -0.91 -14.15 6.16
CA LEU A 113 -1.26 -13.16 5.15
C LEU A 113 -2.68 -12.64 5.34
N PHE A 114 -2.85 -11.31 5.39
CA PHE A 114 -4.16 -10.67 5.42
C PHE A 114 -4.41 -9.89 4.13
N LEU A 115 -5.59 -10.11 3.54
CA LEU A 115 -6.14 -9.29 2.49
C LEU A 115 -6.91 -8.14 3.14
N VAL A 116 -6.52 -6.93 2.80
CA VAL A 116 -7.10 -5.69 3.33
C VAL A 116 -8.05 -5.12 2.28
N PRO A 117 -9.31 -4.84 2.62
CA PRO A 117 -10.24 -4.22 1.68
C PRO A 117 -9.81 -2.79 1.36
N ARG A 118 -10.01 -2.38 0.12
CA ARG A 118 -9.68 -1.04 -0.35
C ARG A 118 -10.91 -0.33 -0.90
N ILE A 119 -11.10 0.90 -0.48
CA ILE A 119 -12.08 1.84 -1.03
C ILE A 119 -11.38 2.64 -2.11
N ASN A 120 -11.81 2.47 -3.36
CA ASN A 120 -11.34 3.29 -4.47
C ASN A 120 -12.37 4.38 -4.76
N LYS A 121 -11.95 5.64 -4.75
CA LYS A 121 -12.73 6.81 -5.19
C LYS A 121 -12.01 7.48 -6.35
N VAL A 122 -12.73 7.72 -7.45
CA VAL A 122 -12.17 8.37 -8.63
C VAL A 122 -12.96 9.67 -8.88
N ASN A 123 -12.32 10.80 -8.57
CA ASN A 123 -12.89 12.12 -8.78
C ASN A 123 -12.96 12.41 -10.29
N GLY A 124 -14.11 12.87 -10.77
CA GLY A 124 -14.35 13.12 -12.21
C GLY A 124 -14.76 11.86 -12.99
N LEU A 125 -15.07 10.75 -12.30
CA LEU A 125 -15.59 9.54 -12.94
C LEU A 125 -16.95 9.82 -13.59
N THR A 126 -17.14 9.40 -14.84
CA THR A 126 -18.41 9.49 -15.57
C THR A 126 -18.98 8.11 -15.87
N GLU A 127 -20.25 8.05 -16.25
CA GLU A 127 -20.90 6.80 -16.68
C GLU A 127 -20.18 6.18 -17.90
N GLU A 128 -19.66 6.99 -18.80
CA GLU A 128 -18.88 6.52 -19.96
C GLU A 128 -17.61 5.78 -19.52
N HIS A 129 -16.90 6.30 -18.51
CA HIS A 129 -15.74 5.64 -17.94
C HIS A 129 -16.11 4.31 -17.28
N VAL A 130 -17.20 4.29 -16.51
CA VAL A 130 -17.71 3.07 -15.84
C VAL A 130 -18.03 1.99 -16.86
N GLN A 131 -18.74 2.33 -17.94
CA GLN A 131 -19.06 1.40 -19.03
C GLN A 131 -17.82 0.93 -19.78
N LYS A 132 -16.93 1.86 -20.15
CA LYS A 132 -15.69 1.58 -20.90
C LYS A 132 -14.77 0.60 -20.17
N TRP A 133 -14.68 0.72 -18.84
CA TRP A 133 -13.76 -0.12 -18.02
C TRP A 133 -14.47 -1.29 -17.34
N GLY A 134 -15.79 -1.44 -17.52
CA GLY A 134 -16.57 -2.51 -16.90
C GLY A 134 -16.61 -2.44 -15.37
N TRP A 135 -16.56 -1.22 -14.82
CA TRP A 135 -16.52 -1.00 -13.37
C TRP A 135 -17.91 -1.05 -12.76
N ARG A 136 -17.96 -1.36 -11.47
CA ARG A 136 -19.16 -1.21 -10.63
C ARG A 136 -18.92 -0.07 -9.66
N VAL A 137 -19.92 0.78 -9.49
CA VAL A 137 -19.90 1.88 -8.52
C VAL A 137 -21.09 1.70 -7.59
N ASP A 138 -20.84 1.67 -6.30
CA ASP A 138 -21.90 1.53 -5.31
C ASP A 138 -22.54 2.88 -4.93
N ASN A 139 -23.52 2.85 -4.02
CA ASN A 139 -24.24 4.05 -3.56
C ASN A 139 -23.37 5.05 -2.80
N HIS A 140 -22.17 4.65 -2.35
CA HIS A 140 -21.19 5.51 -1.70
C HIS A 140 -20.17 6.10 -2.68
N GLY A 141 -20.28 5.75 -3.97
CA GLY A 141 -19.33 6.13 -5.01
C GLY A 141 -18.03 5.32 -4.97
N TYR A 142 -18.04 4.14 -4.35
CA TYR A 142 -16.87 3.26 -4.28
C TYR A 142 -16.79 2.39 -5.54
N VAL A 143 -15.61 2.40 -6.16
CA VAL A 143 -15.36 1.65 -7.40
C VAL A 143 -14.91 0.22 -7.03
N ASN A 144 -15.67 -0.77 -7.56
CA ASN A 144 -15.38 -2.21 -7.41
C ASN A 144 -15.21 -2.69 -5.95
N PHE A 145 -15.86 -2.03 -5.00
CA PHE A 145 -15.77 -2.40 -3.58
C PHE A 145 -16.46 -3.75 -3.28
N PRO A 146 -15.88 -4.57 -2.37
CA PRO A 146 -14.56 -4.45 -1.78
C PRO A 146 -13.44 -4.89 -2.75
N ASP A 147 -12.39 -4.07 -2.87
CA ASP A 147 -11.21 -4.38 -3.65
C ASP A 147 -10.12 -4.91 -2.70
N TYR A 148 -10.05 -6.22 -2.50
CA TYR A 148 -9.13 -6.84 -1.57
C TYR A 148 -7.68 -6.83 -2.07
N GLN A 149 -6.79 -6.26 -1.26
CA GLN A 149 -5.37 -6.15 -1.54
C GLN A 149 -4.53 -6.97 -0.55
N THR A 150 -3.53 -7.67 -1.03
CA THR A 150 -2.54 -8.38 -0.21
C THR A 150 -1.62 -7.36 0.45
N ARG A 151 -1.86 -7.00 1.72
CA ARG A 151 -1.19 -5.85 2.35
C ARG A 151 -0.45 -6.18 3.63
N ILE A 152 -0.94 -7.11 4.46
CA ILE A 152 -0.30 -7.44 5.72
C ILE A 152 0.22 -8.87 5.63
N LEU A 153 1.53 -9.04 5.79
CA LEU A 153 2.17 -10.34 5.66
C LEU A 153 3.19 -10.58 6.77
N GLN A 154 3.31 -11.82 7.20
CA GLN A 154 4.39 -12.23 8.10
C GLN A 154 5.75 -12.00 7.39
N ASN A 155 6.72 -11.43 8.09
CA ASN A 155 8.05 -11.19 7.54
C ASN A 155 8.87 -12.50 7.50
N SER A 156 8.43 -13.42 6.68
CA SER A 156 9.06 -14.72 6.48
C SER A 156 9.88 -14.73 5.18
N PRO A 157 11.08 -15.36 5.15
CA PRO A 157 11.85 -15.50 3.92
C PRO A 157 11.17 -16.36 2.85
N LYS A 158 10.15 -17.14 3.24
CA LYS A 158 9.36 -17.98 2.32
C LYS A 158 8.33 -17.16 1.54
N ILE A 159 7.78 -16.09 2.13
CA ILE A 159 6.73 -15.27 1.52
C ILE A 159 7.38 -14.22 0.62
N ASN A 160 7.16 -14.28 -0.68
CA ASN A 160 7.77 -13.37 -1.63
C ASN A 160 6.81 -13.00 -2.76
N TRP A 161 6.99 -11.81 -3.30
CA TRP A 161 6.33 -11.37 -4.51
C TRP A 161 6.94 -12.05 -5.73
N VAL A 162 6.11 -12.49 -6.66
CA VAL A 162 6.49 -13.09 -7.95
C VAL A 162 5.72 -12.41 -9.10
N SER A 163 6.23 -12.53 -10.31
CA SER A 163 5.78 -11.87 -11.54
C SER A 163 6.13 -10.39 -11.60
N LYS A 164 6.66 -9.96 -12.77
CA LYS A 164 7.10 -8.56 -12.95
C LYS A 164 5.95 -7.57 -12.89
N VAL A 165 4.83 -7.93 -13.51
CA VAL A 165 3.58 -7.15 -13.57
C VAL A 165 2.46 -8.06 -13.09
N HIS A 166 1.43 -7.48 -12.46
CA HIS A 166 0.38 -8.23 -11.76
C HIS A 166 0.95 -9.20 -10.72
N GLU A 167 1.89 -8.69 -9.96
CA GLU A 167 2.62 -9.44 -8.95
C GLU A 167 1.69 -10.00 -7.87
N VAL A 168 1.97 -11.23 -7.47
CA VAL A 168 1.24 -11.94 -6.42
C VAL A 168 2.19 -12.43 -5.34
N LEU A 169 1.70 -12.55 -4.10
CA LEU A 169 2.45 -13.16 -3.00
C LEU A 169 2.35 -14.69 -3.04
N THR A 170 3.48 -15.35 -2.89
CA THR A 170 3.57 -16.80 -2.77
C THR A 170 4.30 -17.19 -1.50
N GLY A 171 4.24 -18.48 -1.13
CA GLY A 171 4.96 -19.03 0.03
C GLY A 171 4.24 -18.84 1.37
N HIS A 172 3.07 -18.20 1.39
CA HIS A 172 2.19 -18.19 2.55
C HIS A 172 1.43 -19.53 2.67
N THR A 173 1.02 -19.87 3.88
CA THR A 173 0.27 -21.10 4.16
C THR A 173 -1.20 -20.80 4.41
N ASN A 174 -1.47 -19.84 5.28
CA ASN A 174 -2.82 -19.44 5.67
C ASN A 174 -3.05 -17.97 5.43
N TYR A 175 -4.15 -17.63 4.79
CA TYR A 175 -4.55 -16.24 4.63
C TYR A 175 -6.00 -16.03 5.09
N THR A 176 -6.31 -14.79 5.41
CA THR A 176 -7.67 -14.36 5.72
C THR A 176 -7.95 -12.99 5.13
N MET A 177 -9.23 -12.64 5.05
CA MET A 177 -9.70 -11.33 4.62
C MET A 177 -10.15 -10.55 5.84
N LEU A 178 -9.75 -9.29 5.95
CA LEU A 178 -10.34 -8.39 6.93
C LEU A 178 -11.79 -8.05 6.56
N PRO A 179 -12.64 -7.70 7.54
CA PRO A 179 -14.02 -7.32 7.25
C PRO A 179 -14.08 -6.14 6.27
N ALA A 180 -15.02 -6.18 5.32
CA ALA A 180 -15.28 -5.10 4.37
C ALA A 180 -16.03 -3.94 5.04
N GLN A 181 -15.50 -3.43 6.13
CA GLN A 181 -16.00 -2.28 6.90
C GLN A 181 -15.02 -1.13 6.76
N GLU A 182 -15.51 0.10 6.66
CA GLU A 182 -14.69 1.29 6.37
C GLU A 182 -13.48 1.42 7.29
N GLU A 183 -13.62 1.06 8.57
CA GLU A 183 -12.55 1.11 9.56
C GLU A 183 -11.37 0.20 9.26
N TYR A 184 -11.56 -0.89 8.51
CA TYR A 184 -10.48 -1.81 8.10
C TYR A 184 -9.96 -1.53 6.69
N CYS A 185 -10.50 -0.53 6.01
CA CYS A 185 -10.16 -0.26 4.61
C CYS A 185 -8.92 0.61 4.46
N LEU A 186 -8.15 0.30 3.44
CA LEU A 186 -7.30 1.30 2.78
C LEU A 186 -8.18 2.21 1.94
N VAL A 187 -7.93 3.51 1.96
CA VAL A 187 -8.66 4.48 1.15
C VAL A 187 -7.73 5.06 0.09
N HIS A 188 -8.11 4.89 -1.15
CA HIS A 188 -7.36 5.32 -2.32
C HIS A 188 -8.22 6.29 -3.14
N ILE A 189 -7.81 7.56 -3.15
CA ILE A 189 -8.51 8.63 -3.90
C ILE A 189 -7.60 9.11 -5.01
N LYS A 190 -8.10 9.12 -6.23
CA LYS A 190 -7.38 9.66 -7.38
C LYS A 190 -8.28 10.47 -8.30
N SER A 191 -7.69 11.27 -9.17
CA SER A 191 -8.43 11.93 -10.24
C SER A 191 -8.57 11.01 -11.45
N ILE A 192 -9.55 11.33 -12.30
CA ILE A 192 -9.77 10.60 -13.55
C ILE A 192 -8.55 10.67 -14.47
N GLU A 193 -7.88 11.82 -14.54
CA GLU A 193 -6.69 12.01 -15.39
C GLU A 193 -5.54 11.11 -14.92
N ARG A 194 -5.38 10.92 -13.59
CA ARG A 194 -4.38 10.01 -13.04
C ARG A 194 -4.72 8.56 -13.38
N GLN A 195 -6.00 8.19 -13.31
CA GLN A 195 -6.46 6.86 -13.68
C GLN A 195 -6.24 6.56 -15.16
N GLU A 196 -6.54 7.51 -16.05
CA GLU A 196 -6.31 7.36 -17.49
C GLU A 196 -4.81 7.20 -17.82
N ARG A 197 -3.94 8.02 -17.19
CA ARG A 197 -2.48 7.87 -17.35
C ARG A 197 -2.00 6.50 -16.89
N GLN A 198 -2.52 6.01 -15.76
CA GLN A 198 -2.16 4.69 -15.23
C GLN A 198 -2.60 3.57 -16.17
N ASN A 199 -3.83 3.61 -16.68
CA ASN A 199 -4.31 2.62 -17.65
C ASN A 199 -3.46 2.61 -18.92
N ASN A 200 -3.11 3.79 -19.42
CA ASN A 200 -2.23 3.91 -20.61
C ASN A 200 -0.84 3.34 -20.34
N PHE A 201 -0.26 3.58 -19.16
CA PHE A 201 1.04 3.01 -18.78
C PHE A 201 1.00 1.48 -18.75
N TYR A 202 -0.01 0.87 -18.12
CA TYR A 202 -0.13 -0.60 -18.09
C TYR A 202 -0.31 -1.21 -19.48
N ASN A 203 -0.92 -0.51 -20.43
CA ASN A 203 -1.04 -0.97 -21.80
C ASN A 203 0.29 -0.98 -22.57
N THR A 204 1.36 -0.38 -22.00
CA THR A 204 2.70 -0.33 -22.64
C THR A 204 3.67 -1.37 -22.04
N LEU A 205 3.27 -2.08 -20.99
CA LEU A 205 4.06 -3.13 -20.34
C LEU A 205 3.69 -4.52 -20.86
#